data_3cce06f5544a5dafb92e0daf4c20f86b
#
_entry.id   3cce06f5544a5dafb92e0daf4c20f86b
#
_cell.length_a   1.000
_cell.length_b   1.000
_cell.length_c   1.000
_cell.angle_alpha   90.00
_cell.angle_beta   90.00
_cell.angle_gamma   90.00
#
_symmetry.space_group_name_H-M   'P 1'
#
loop_
_entity.id
_entity.type
_entity.pdbx_description
1 polymer ?
#
loop_
_entity_poly.entity_id
_entity_poly.type
_entity_poly.pdbx_seq_one_letter_code
_entity_poly.pdbx_strand_id
1 'polypeptide(L)'
;MCIRDSSYKEAHLEASKIAVAGLQGMGIMKGNPDDAVAAGAHALFFPHGLGHMLGLDVHDMEGLGEDLVGYNEINDRSEQFGLAYLRLAKELAKGFVLTVEPGLYFIPHLIDQWKADNKHNEFINYDSLDRFVDFGGIRIEDNIVITEDGYRILGPHIPRTVEEIEEIMSS
;
A
#
# COMPACT_ATOMS: atom_id res chain seq x y z
N MET A 1 -1.29 -15.36 -12.02
CA MET A 1 -2.47 -14.49 -11.86
C MET A 1 -2.47 -13.52 -13.04
N CYS A 2 -3.54 -13.45 -13.82
CA CYS A 2 -3.60 -12.51 -14.94
C CYS A 2 -4.04 -11.15 -14.37
N ILE A 3 -3.21 -10.12 -14.49
CA ILE A 3 -3.48 -8.78 -13.94
C ILE A 3 -4.82 -8.22 -14.44
N ARG A 4 -5.23 -8.63 -15.66
CA ARG A 4 -6.44 -8.18 -16.32
C ARG A 4 -7.76 -8.64 -15.68
N ASP A 5 -7.72 -9.69 -14.84
CA ASP A 5 -8.92 -10.27 -14.21
C ASP A 5 -8.92 -10.04 -12.69
N SER A 6 -7.95 -9.26 -12.17
CA SER A 6 -7.82 -8.94 -10.75
C SER A 6 -8.28 -7.52 -10.48
N SER A 7 -8.94 -7.32 -9.36
CA SER A 7 -9.22 -5.98 -8.86
C SER A 7 -7.95 -5.33 -8.30
N TYR A 8 -7.88 -4.01 -8.34
CA TYR A 8 -6.76 -3.30 -7.71
C TYR A 8 -6.76 -3.43 -6.18
N LYS A 9 -7.95 -3.69 -5.61
CA LYS A 9 -8.09 -4.06 -4.19
C LYS A 9 -7.33 -5.36 -3.85
N GLU A 10 -7.40 -6.38 -4.72
CA GLU A 10 -6.63 -7.63 -4.52
C GLU A 10 -5.12 -7.37 -4.58
N ALA A 11 -4.68 -6.52 -5.51
CA ALA A 11 -3.27 -6.11 -5.57
C ALA A 11 -2.82 -5.37 -4.29
N HIS A 12 -3.67 -4.50 -3.73
CA HIS A 12 -3.41 -3.85 -2.45
C HIS A 12 -3.31 -4.85 -1.30
N LEU A 13 -4.22 -5.82 -1.22
CA LEU A 13 -4.20 -6.83 -0.16
C LEU A 13 -2.94 -7.71 -0.25
N GLU A 14 -2.51 -8.05 -1.46
CA GLU A 14 -1.29 -8.82 -1.67
C GLU A 14 -0.04 -7.99 -1.28
N ALA A 15 0.03 -6.72 -1.67
CA ALA A 15 1.09 -5.81 -1.23
C ALA A 15 1.13 -5.68 0.30
N SER A 16 -0.03 -5.63 0.95
CA SER A 16 -0.15 -5.59 2.41
C SER A 16 0.38 -6.85 3.08
N LYS A 17 0.12 -8.04 2.51
CA LYS A 17 0.67 -9.33 3.01
C LYS A 17 2.20 -9.36 2.88
N ILE A 18 2.73 -8.92 1.76
CA ILE A 18 4.19 -8.83 1.54
C ILE A 18 4.82 -7.88 2.57
N ALA A 19 4.20 -6.72 2.82
CA ALA A 19 4.65 -5.77 3.83
C ALA A 19 4.63 -6.39 5.23
N VAL A 20 3.54 -7.09 5.61
CA VAL A 20 3.45 -7.81 6.90
C VAL A 20 4.55 -8.84 7.03
N ALA A 21 4.79 -9.66 6.00
CA ALA A 21 5.85 -10.67 6.01
C ALA A 21 7.25 -10.03 6.18
N GLY A 22 7.51 -8.90 5.52
CA GLY A 22 8.74 -8.12 5.70
C GLY A 22 8.89 -7.60 7.14
N LEU A 23 7.83 -7.03 7.70
CA LEU A 23 7.80 -6.53 9.09
C LEU A 23 7.96 -7.66 10.12
N GLN A 24 7.48 -8.86 9.81
CA GLN A 24 7.72 -10.06 10.62
C GLN A 24 9.20 -10.46 10.64
N GLY A 25 9.86 -10.41 9.48
CA GLY A 25 11.31 -10.65 9.39
C GLY A 25 12.14 -9.69 10.24
N MET A 26 11.60 -8.48 10.50
CA MET A 26 12.20 -7.46 11.38
C MET A 26 11.77 -7.59 12.86
N GLY A 27 10.89 -8.53 13.20
CA GLY A 27 10.35 -8.70 14.55
C GLY A 27 9.32 -7.63 14.98
N ILE A 28 8.78 -6.87 14.02
CA ILE A 28 7.78 -5.80 14.23
C ILE A 28 6.36 -6.37 14.25
N MET A 29 6.10 -7.32 13.37
CA MET A 29 4.82 -8.03 13.32
C MET A 29 5.00 -9.51 13.63
N LYS A 30 3.90 -10.21 13.91
CA LYS A 30 3.85 -11.64 14.26
C LYS A 30 2.53 -12.27 13.78
N GLY A 31 2.41 -13.59 13.89
CA GLY A 31 1.20 -14.34 13.51
C GLY A 31 1.16 -14.67 12.01
N ASN A 32 -0.01 -14.98 11.48
CA ASN A 32 -0.20 -15.29 10.06
C ASN A 32 -0.43 -13.99 9.27
N PRO A 33 0.27 -13.74 8.14
CA PRO A 33 0.10 -12.52 7.34
C PRO A 33 -1.32 -12.34 6.79
N ASP A 34 -1.98 -13.42 6.34
CA ASP A 34 -3.36 -13.34 5.83
C ASP A 34 -4.33 -12.91 6.93
N ASP A 35 -4.20 -13.48 8.12
CA ASP A 35 -5.04 -13.12 9.27
C ASP A 35 -4.78 -11.68 9.73
N ALA A 36 -3.52 -11.25 9.76
CA ALA A 36 -3.13 -9.88 10.10
C ALA A 36 -3.72 -8.85 9.13
N VAL A 37 -3.69 -9.14 7.82
CA VAL A 37 -4.28 -8.28 6.79
C VAL A 37 -5.80 -8.30 6.89
N ALA A 38 -6.42 -9.46 7.06
CA ALA A 38 -7.87 -9.57 7.22
C ALA A 38 -8.39 -8.81 8.45
N ALA A 39 -7.64 -8.82 9.56
CA ALA A 39 -7.93 -8.05 10.76
C ALA A 39 -7.68 -6.53 10.60
N GLY A 40 -6.89 -6.10 9.61
CA GLY A 40 -6.51 -4.71 9.40
C GLY A 40 -5.26 -4.27 10.18
N ALA A 41 -4.51 -5.21 10.77
CA ALA A 41 -3.32 -4.89 11.55
C ALA A 41 -2.20 -4.23 10.72
N HIS A 42 -2.11 -4.55 9.41
CA HIS A 42 -1.17 -3.95 8.47
C HIS A 42 -1.31 -2.43 8.37
N ALA A 43 -2.51 -1.91 8.58
CA ALA A 43 -2.81 -0.49 8.40
C ALA A 43 -2.15 0.43 9.44
N LEU A 44 -1.58 -0.11 10.54
CA LEU A 44 -0.71 0.68 11.41
C LEU A 44 0.50 1.22 10.66
N PHE A 45 1.02 0.43 9.71
CA PHE A 45 2.24 0.74 8.95
C PHE A 45 1.96 1.12 7.50
N PHE A 46 0.88 0.63 6.91
CA PHE A 46 0.45 0.92 5.54
C PHE A 46 -1.01 1.42 5.54
N PRO A 47 -1.24 2.69 5.94
CA PRO A 47 -2.59 3.22 6.20
C PRO A 47 -3.34 3.73 4.97
N HIS A 48 -2.77 3.68 3.78
CA HIS A 48 -3.34 4.22 2.54
C HIS A 48 -3.46 3.15 1.44
N GLY A 49 -4.13 3.48 0.35
CA GLY A 49 -4.24 2.60 -0.82
C GLY A 49 -2.91 2.38 -1.54
N LEU A 50 -2.80 1.29 -2.29
CA LEU A 50 -1.61 0.98 -3.09
C LEU A 50 -1.40 1.99 -4.23
N GLY A 51 -2.42 2.71 -4.66
CA GLY A 51 -2.34 3.72 -5.70
C GLY A 51 -3.70 4.18 -6.20
N HIS A 52 -3.70 4.94 -7.29
CA HIS A 52 -4.86 5.61 -7.87
C HIS A 52 -4.74 5.73 -9.39
N MET A 53 -5.82 6.10 -10.06
CA MET A 53 -5.78 6.45 -11.48
C MET A 53 -4.94 7.71 -11.70
N LEU A 54 -4.20 7.72 -12.80
CA LEU A 54 -3.34 8.81 -13.24
C LEU A 54 -3.71 9.18 -14.68
N GLY A 55 -3.93 10.46 -14.95
CA GLY A 55 -4.32 10.94 -16.27
C GLY A 55 -4.00 12.42 -16.46
N LEU A 56 -5.00 13.23 -16.77
CA LEU A 56 -4.83 14.69 -16.86
C LEU A 56 -4.50 15.32 -15.50
N ASP A 57 -5.04 14.74 -14.44
CA ASP A 57 -4.71 15.09 -13.06
C ASP A 57 -3.93 13.94 -12.38
N VAL A 58 -3.16 14.26 -11.34
CA VAL A 58 -2.43 13.28 -10.53
C VAL A 58 -3.40 12.27 -9.91
N HIS A 59 -4.50 12.75 -9.31
CA HIS A 59 -5.66 11.97 -8.91
C HIS A 59 -6.75 12.12 -9.97
N ASP A 60 -6.66 11.34 -11.03
CA ASP A 60 -7.44 11.57 -12.24
C ASP A 60 -8.94 11.40 -11.99
N MET A 61 -9.69 12.43 -12.38
CA MET A 61 -11.15 12.51 -12.32
C MET A 61 -11.78 12.40 -10.91
N GLU A 62 -10.99 12.28 -9.83
CA GLU A 62 -11.54 12.14 -8.46
C GLU A 62 -12.39 13.34 -8.02
N GLY A 63 -12.19 14.51 -8.62
CA GLY A 63 -13.06 15.67 -8.41
C GLY A 63 -14.52 15.47 -8.84
N LEU A 64 -14.79 14.45 -9.68
CA LEU A 64 -16.16 14.03 -10.06
C LEU A 64 -16.80 13.07 -9.04
N GLY A 65 -16.01 12.52 -8.15
CA GLY A 65 -16.40 11.56 -7.13
C GLY A 65 -15.45 10.36 -7.14
N GLU A 66 -14.70 10.19 -6.05
CA GLU A 66 -13.70 9.12 -5.93
C GLU A 66 -14.32 7.72 -6.11
N ASP A 67 -15.53 7.50 -5.58
CA ASP A 67 -16.24 6.22 -5.73
C ASP A 67 -16.66 5.93 -7.17
N LEU A 68 -16.92 6.97 -7.97
CA LEU A 68 -17.27 6.82 -9.39
C LEU A 68 -16.04 6.43 -10.23
N VAL A 69 -14.86 6.86 -9.83
CA VAL A 69 -13.61 6.61 -10.55
C VAL A 69 -12.97 5.30 -10.11
N GLY A 70 -12.88 5.05 -8.81
CA GLY A 70 -12.10 3.96 -8.23
C GLY A 70 -12.88 2.69 -7.93
N TYR A 71 -14.21 2.74 -7.94
CA TYR A 71 -15.09 1.65 -7.53
C TYR A 71 -16.11 1.30 -8.61
N ASN A 72 -16.88 0.25 -8.39
CA ASN A 72 -17.97 -0.21 -9.23
C ASN A 72 -18.99 -1.01 -8.40
N GLU A 73 -20.04 -1.53 -9.03
CA GLU A 73 -21.10 -2.30 -8.35
C GLU A 73 -20.60 -3.58 -7.65
N ILE A 74 -19.41 -4.08 -8.02
CA ILE A 74 -18.82 -5.33 -7.47
C ILE A 74 -17.91 -5.04 -6.29
N ASN A 75 -17.23 -3.88 -6.31
CA ASN A 75 -16.22 -3.50 -5.33
C ASN A 75 -16.70 -2.30 -4.52
N ASP A 76 -17.37 -2.58 -3.41
CA ASP A 76 -17.80 -1.55 -2.46
C ASP A 76 -16.64 -1.04 -1.60
N ARG A 77 -16.73 0.21 -1.17
CA ARG A 77 -15.78 0.81 -0.23
C ARG A 77 -15.89 0.14 1.14
N SER A 78 -14.75 -0.27 1.66
CA SER A 78 -14.66 -0.85 2.99
C SER A 78 -14.72 0.24 4.07
N GLU A 79 -15.28 -0.08 5.24
CA GLU A 79 -15.21 0.78 6.43
C GLU A 79 -13.95 0.50 7.29
N GLN A 80 -13.20 -0.55 6.98
CA GLN A 80 -12.00 -0.93 7.72
C GLN A 80 -10.91 0.13 7.55
N PHE A 81 -10.31 0.55 8.66
CA PHE A 81 -9.17 1.47 8.64
C PHE A 81 -8.04 0.93 7.72
N GLY A 82 -7.47 1.80 6.90
CA GLY A 82 -6.55 1.42 5.82
C GLY A 82 -7.31 1.17 4.52
N LEU A 83 -8.23 0.21 4.48
CA LEU A 83 -9.02 -0.11 3.28
C LEU A 83 -10.05 0.96 2.93
N ALA A 84 -10.58 1.70 3.90
CA ALA A 84 -11.50 2.81 3.67
C ALA A 84 -10.87 3.95 2.83
N TYR A 85 -9.55 4.00 2.78
CA TYR A 85 -8.79 5.04 2.05
C TYR A 85 -8.27 4.58 0.69
N LEU A 86 -8.72 3.41 0.19
CA LEU A 86 -8.40 3.00 -1.18
C LEU A 86 -9.08 3.95 -2.16
N ARG A 87 -8.28 4.53 -3.07
CA ARG A 87 -8.76 5.39 -4.17
C ARG A 87 -9.14 4.57 -5.40
N LEU A 88 -8.57 3.38 -5.55
CA LEU A 88 -8.79 2.44 -6.65
C LEU A 88 -8.99 1.03 -6.11
N ALA A 89 -10.14 0.43 -6.40
CA ALA A 89 -10.50 -0.92 -5.97
C ALA A 89 -11.06 -1.79 -7.10
N LYS A 90 -11.52 -1.17 -8.20
CA LYS A 90 -12.15 -1.87 -9.33
C LYS A 90 -11.16 -2.75 -10.12
N GLU A 91 -11.71 -3.56 -11.01
CA GLU A 91 -10.95 -4.40 -11.93
C GLU A 91 -10.09 -3.53 -12.86
N LEU A 92 -8.87 -4.03 -13.13
CA LEU A 92 -7.95 -3.37 -14.03
C LEU A 92 -8.30 -3.67 -15.49
N ALA A 93 -8.29 -2.65 -16.34
CA ALA A 93 -8.53 -2.75 -17.76
C ALA A 93 -7.33 -2.26 -18.58
N LYS A 94 -7.12 -2.86 -19.74
CA LYS A 94 -6.10 -2.42 -20.69
C LYS A 94 -6.24 -0.93 -20.99
N GLY A 95 -5.12 -0.22 -20.94
CA GLY A 95 -5.04 1.22 -21.16
C GLY A 95 -5.18 2.05 -19.87
N PHE A 96 -5.54 1.44 -18.73
CA PHE A 96 -5.49 2.15 -17.46
C PHE A 96 -4.07 2.56 -17.15
N VAL A 97 -3.91 3.82 -16.76
CA VAL A 97 -2.68 4.37 -16.22
C VAL A 97 -2.92 4.64 -14.74
N LEU A 98 -2.02 4.15 -13.91
CA LEU A 98 -2.18 4.23 -12.45
C LEU A 98 -0.83 4.24 -11.74
N THR A 99 -0.82 4.67 -10.49
CA THR A 99 0.33 4.60 -9.60
C THR A 99 0.39 3.26 -8.88
N VAL A 100 1.59 2.83 -8.52
CA VAL A 100 1.87 1.74 -7.57
C VAL A 100 2.85 2.30 -6.55
N GLU A 101 2.36 2.61 -5.36
CA GLU A 101 3.04 3.43 -4.35
C GLU A 101 3.00 2.80 -2.94
N PRO A 102 3.47 1.56 -2.76
CA PRO A 102 3.53 0.98 -1.44
C PRO A 102 4.43 1.81 -0.52
N GLY A 103 3.98 2.00 0.72
CA GLY A 103 4.72 2.75 1.71
C GLY A 103 4.59 2.15 3.10
N LEU A 104 5.66 2.26 3.89
CA LEU A 104 5.67 1.87 5.29
C LEU A 104 6.01 3.09 6.15
N TYR A 105 5.18 3.31 7.16
CA TYR A 105 5.26 4.49 8.03
C TYR A 105 5.22 4.07 9.49
N PHE A 106 6.02 4.76 10.30
CA PHE A 106 6.02 4.65 11.76
C PHE A 106 5.51 5.98 12.32
N ILE A 107 4.19 6.08 12.50
CA ILE A 107 3.51 7.30 12.94
C ILE A 107 3.36 7.23 14.46
N PRO A 108 4.15 8.00 15.26
CA PRO A 108 4.19 7.84 16.71
C PRO A 108 2.83 7.95 17.37
N HIS A 109 2.04 8.96 17.03
CA HIS A 109 0.70 9.14 17.62
C HIS A 109 -0.27 7.99 17.33
N LEU A 110 -0.21 7.40 16.12
CA LEU A 110 -1.05 6.26 15.75
C LEU A 110 -0.60 4.99 16.49
N ILE A 111 0.71 4.82 16.63
CA ILE A 111 1.30 3.72 17.40
C ILE A 111 0.89 3.81 18.87
N ASP A 112 1.01 4.98 19.49
CA ASP A 112 0.63 5.23 20.88
C ASP A 112 -0.86 4.96 21.12
N GLN A 113 -1.72 5.43 20.21
CA GLN A 113 -3.16 5.18 20.27
C GLN A 113 -3.48 3.69 20.22
N TRP A 114 -2.95 2.98 19.21
CA TRP A 114 -3.23 1.55 19.05
C TRP A 114 -2.64 0.71 20.20
N LYS A 115 -1.47 1.09 20.71
CA LYS A 115 -0.85 0.47 21.90
C LYS A 115 -1.70 0.65 23.15
N ALA A 116 -2.24 1.86 23.38
CA ALA A 116 -3.12 2.16 24.51
C ALA A 116 -4.43 1.36 24.45
N ASP A 117 -4.98 1.18 23.24
CA ASP A 117 -6.20 0.42 22.97
C ASP A 117 -5.96 -1.12 22.93
N ASN A 118 -4.73 -1.59 23.06
CA ASN A 118 -4.34 -3.00 22.88
C ASN A 118 -4.75 -3.57 21.50
N LYS A 119 -4.87 -2.69 20.50
CA LYS A 119 -5.42 -3.04 19.19
C LYS A 119 -4.46 -3.95 18.42
N HIS A 120 -4.96 -5.08 17.90
CA HIS A 120 -4.18 -6.08 17.14
C HIS A 120 -2.90 -6.54 17.85
N ASN A 121 -2.91 -6.63 19.18
CA ASN A 121 -1.76 -7.05 19.98
C ASN A 121 -1.28 -8.48 19.63
N GLU A 122 -2.16 -9.32 19.08
CA GLU A 122 -1.83 -10.64 18.54
C GLU A 122 -0.94 -10.60 17.30
N PHE A 123 -0.96 -9.50 16.53
CA PHE A 123 -0.21 -9.31 15.29
C PHE A 123 0.91 -8.28 15.39
N ILE A 124 0.87 -7.36 16.34
CA ILE A 124 1.83 -6.26 16.48
C ILE A 124 2.72 -6.48 17.71
N ASN A 125 4.02 -6.30 17.55
CA ASN A 125 4.99 -6.31 18.63
C ASN A 125 5.32 -4.87 19.03
N TYR A 126 4.46 -4.28 19.87
CA TYR A 126 4.60 -2.88 20.28
C TYR A 126 5.92 -2.57 20.98
N ASP A 127 6.50 -3.52 21.70
CA ASP A 127 7.77 -3.32 22.41
C ASP A 127 8.97 -3.14 21.46
N SER A 128 8.83 -3.59 20.21
CA SER A 128 9.86 -3.43 19.18
C SER A 128 9.81 -2.09 18.46
N LEU A 129 8.74 -1.30 18.63
CA LEU A 129 8.48 -0.08 17.84
C LEU A 129 9.25 1.14 18.31
N ASP A 130 9.69 1.17 19.59
CA ASP A 130 10.41 2.32 20.17
C ASP A 130 11.67 2.71 19.36
N ARG A 131 12.31 1.74 18.72
CA ARG A 131 13.50 1.95 17.87
C ARG A 131 13.22 2.59 16.51
N PHE A 132 11.95 2.74 16.13
CA PHE A 132 11.52 3.31 14.85
C PHE A 132 10.78 4.64 14.98
N VAL A 133 10.67 5.20 16.19
CA VAL A 133 9.91 6.44 16.46
C VAL A 133 10.37 7.61 15.60
N ASP A 134 11.69 7.72 15.35
CA ASP A 134 12.27 8.79 14.55
C ASP A 134 12.49 8.42 13.07
N PHE A 135 12.07 7.22 12.65
CA PHE A 135 12.27 6.76 11.27
C PHE A 135 11.37 7.51 10.27
N GLY A 136 10.14 7.83 10.67
CA GLY A 136 9.15 8.43 9.77
C GLY A 136 8.53 7.41 8.85
N GLY A 137 8.93 7.40 7.57
CA GLY A 137 8.40 6.43 6.59
C GLY A 137 9.18 6.41 5.29
N ILE A 138 8.90 5.40 4.48
CA ILE A 138 9.44 5.24 3.13
C ILE A 138 8.33 4.83 2.17
N ARG A 139 8.29 5.44 0.98
CA ARG A 139 7.41 5.09 -0.14
C ARG A 139 8.27 4.91 -1.38
N ILE A 140 7.96 3.89 -2.16
CA ILE A 140 8.50 3.69 -3.50
C ILE A 140 7.32 3.77 -4.45
N GLU A 141 7.43 4.60 -5.49
CA GLU A 141 6.32 4.85 -6.41
C GLU A 141 6.74 4.67 -7.86
N ASP A 142 5.97 3.88 -8.59
CA ASP A 142 6.04 3.75 -10.04
C ASP A 142 4.70 4.11 -10.68
N ASN A 143 4.76 4.70 -11.87
CA ASN A 143 3.60 4.85 -12.75
C ASN A 143 3.59 3.71 -13.74
N ILE A 144 2.44 3.07 -13.91
CA ILE A 144 2.30 1.95 -14.86
C ILE A 144 1.12 2.15 -15.79
N VAL A 145 1.21 1.52 -16.98
CA VAL A 145 0.06 1.32 -17.87
C VAL A 145 -0.26 -0.16 -17.97
N ILE A 146 -1.54 -0.51 -17.85
CA ILE A 146 -2.02 -1.88 -18.03
C ILE A 146 -2.04 -2.23 -19.52
N THR A 147 -1.40 -3.34 -19.87
CA THR A 147 -1.29 -3.84 -21.25
C THR A 147 -2.18 -5.08 -21.48
N GLU A 148 -2.12 -5.67 -22.67
CA GLU A 148 -2.84 -6.92 -22.97
C GLU A 148 -2.39 -8.08 -22.08
N ASP A 149 -1.06 -8.19 -21.86
CA ASP A 149 -0.43 -9.33 -21.20
C ASP A 149 0.11 -9.02 -19.79
N GLY A 150 -0.13 -7.80 -19.27
CA GLY A 150 0.39 -7.42 -17.96
C GLY A 150 0.43 -5.90 -17.78
N TYR A 151 1.61 -5.36 -17.53
CA TYR A 151 1.82 -3.93 -17.34
C TYR A 151 3.16 -3.47 -17.91
N ARG A 152 3.30 -2.17 -18.11
CA ARG A 152 4.56 -1.50 -18.47
C ARG A 152 4.79 -0.30 -17.54
N ILE A 153 5.98 -0.24 -16.94
CA ILE A 153 6.39 0.92 -16.13
C ILE A 153 6.61 2.11 -17.08
N LEU A 154 6.12 3.27 -16.67
CA LEU A 154 6.27 4.54 -17.37
C LEU A 154 7.45 5.33 -16.81
N GLY A 155 8.20 5.99 -17.70
CA GLY A 155 9.39 6.75 -17.32
C GLY A 155 10.68 5.91 -17.25
N PRO A 156 11.80 6.57 -16.90
CA PRO A 156 13.09 5.92 -16.71
C PRO A 156 13.10 5.12 -15.39
N HIS A 157 14.06 4.19 -15.28
CA HIS A 157 14.30 3.50 -14.01
C HIS A 157 14.65 4.51 -12.90
N ILE A 158 13.98 4.36 -11.77
CA ILE A 158 14.27 5.12 -10.54
C ILE A 158 15.01 4.18 -9.58
N PRO A 159 16.18 4.56 -9.07
CA PRO A 159 16.94 3.80 -8.08
C PRO A 159 16.10 3.51 -6.84
N ARG A 160 16.07 2.24 -6.42
CA ARG A 160 15.24 1.80 -5.28
C ARG A 160 15.90 0.77 -4.38
N THR A 161 17.01 0.17 -4.80
CA THR A 161 17.81 -0.66 -3.91
C THR A 161 18.75 0.18 -3.05
N VAL A 162 19.19 -0.37 -1.93
CA VAL A 162 20.15 0.31 -1.04
C VAL A 162 21.41 0.66 -1.81
N GLU A 163 21.93 -0.29 -2.59
CA GLU A 163 23.14 -0.15 -3.38
C GLU A 163 23.04 0.96 -4.42
N GLU A 164 21.93 1.01 -5.17
CA GLU A 164 21.70 2.05 -6.19
C GLU A 164 21.59 3.45 -5.57
N ILE A 165 20.94 3.56 -4.41
CA ILE A 165 20.79 4.83 -3.69
C ILE A 165 22.12 5.29 -3.12
N GLU A 166 22.90 4.39 -2.48
CA GLU A 166 24.21 4.71 -1.94
C GLU A 166 25.20 5.12 -3.03
N GLU A 167 25.17 4.48 -4.20
CA GLU A 167 26.01 4.85 -5.35
C GLU A 167 25.74 6.30 -5.79
N ILE A 168 24.47 6.69 -5.93
CA ILE A 168 24.09 8.05 -6.32
C ILE A 168 24.43 9.07 -5.25
N MET A 169 24.20 8.75 -3.98
CA MET A 169 24.47 9.67 -2.88
C MET A 169 25.95 9.87 -2.60
N SER A 170 26.82 8.97 -3.11
CA SER A 170 28.29 9.06 -2.97
C SER A 170 28.98 9.77 -4.14
N SER A 171 28.26 10.06 -5.23
CA SER A 171 28.76 10.78 -6.42
C SER A 171 28.57 12.29 -6.27
#